data_e528cc3bed1aa19540b4fa51c6010ce8
#
_entry.id   e528cc3bed1aa19540b4fa51c6010ce8
#
_cell.length_a   1.000
_cell.length_b   1.000
_cell.length_c   1.000
_cell.angle_alpha   90.00
_cell.angle_beta   90.00
_cell.angle_gamma   90.00
#
_symmetry.space_group_name_H-M   'P 1'
#
loop_
_entity.id
_entity.type
_entity.pdbx_description
1 polymer ?
#
loop_
_entity_poly.entity_id
_entity_poly.type
_entity_poly.pdbx_seq_one_letter_code
_entity_poly.pdbx_strand_id
1 'polypeptide(L)'
;GLDIVFGCYYITQVDESTKVHKIVFSSPQEAKLSYEYGEVGLHQKVNVLIGADRIETSVGRIVFNEVVPEKIPYVNNVTGKKALKDIVSQCFYLYGSEKTSEMLDDMMQLGFEYATKSGMSWALDDLPDLPVKKDILEKAQLEVDQIHEQYEEGLLTDDERHARVIEIWV
;
A
#
# COMPACT_ATOMS: atom_id res chain seq x y z
N GLY A 1 -6.79 8.66 -6.14
CA GLY A 1 -7.34 8.60 -4.78
C GLY A 1 -6.69 7.48 -3.97
N LEU A 2 -6.93 7.47 -2.65
CA LEU A 2 -6.39 6.42 -1.76
C LEU A 2 -6.94 5.03 -2.15
N ASP A 3 -8.18 4.94 -2.58
CA ASP A 3 -8.83 3.69 -2.97
C ASP A 3 -8.15 3.02 -4.18
N ILE A 4 -7.68 3.81 -5.16
CA ILE A 4 -6.92 3.30 -6.30
C ILE A 4 -5.60 2.69 -5.82
N VAL A 5 -4.88 3.40 -4.95
CA VAL A 5 -3.63 2.91 -4.37
C VAL A 5 -3.88 1.63 -3.55
N PHE A 6 -4.97 1.61 -2.78
CA PHE A 6 -5.36 0.45 -2.00
C PHE A 6 -5.69 -0.76 -2.88
N GLY A 7 -6.47 -0.58 -3.95
CA GLY A 7 -6.79 -1.68 -4.87
C GLY A 7 -5.55 -2.24 -5.58
N CYS A 8 -4.65 -1.37 -6.04
CA CYS A 8 -3.37 -1.79 -6.62
C CYS A 8 -2.46 -2.50 -5.59
N TYR A 9 -2.45 -2.02 -4.36
CA TYR A 9 -1.76 -2.68 -3.26
C TYR A 9 -2.34 -4.06 -2.98
N TYR A 10 -3.67 -4.16 -2.85
CA TYR A 10 -4.38 -5.40 -2.58
C TYR A 10 -4.11 -6.45 -3.67
N ILE A 11 -4.29 -6.12 -4.97
CA ILE A 11 -4.13 -7.08 -6.05
C ILE A 11 -2.68 -7.59 -6.18
N THR A 12 -1.69 -6.79 -5.81
CA THR A 12 -0.27 -7.16 -5.92
C THR A 12 0.29 -7.85 -4.68
N GLN A 13 -0.51 -8.04 -3.63
CA GLN A 13 -0.13 -8.84 -2.48
C GLN A 13 0.09 -10.29 -2.85
N VAL A 14 0.89 -10.97 -2.03
CA VAL A 14 1.11 -12.42 -2.10
C VAL A 14 0.89 -12.99 -0.72
N ASP A 15 0.14 -14.07 -0.64
CA ASP A 15 -0.06 -14.80 0.59
C ASP A 15 1.12 -15.74 0.85
N GLU A 16 2.02 -15.32 1.73
CA GLU A 16 3.21 -16.09 2.12
C GLU A 16 2.85 -17.36 2.91
N SER A 17 1.64 -17.45 3.45
CA SER A 17 1.18 -18.64 4.21
C SER A 17 0.74 -19.78 3.29
N THR A 18 0.38 -19.47 2.05
CA THR A 18 -0.03 -20.48 1.07
C THR A 18 1.17 -21.12 0.39
N LYS A 19 1.05 -22.42 0.13
CA LYS A 19 2.06 -23.13 -0.65
C LYS A 19 2.00 -22.70 -2.11
N VAL A 20 3.17 -22.61 -2.75
CA VAL A 20 3.28 -22.39 -4.20
C VAL A 20 2.46 -23.48 -4.93
N HIS A 21 1.65 -23.05 -5.91
CA HIS A 21 0.88 -24.00 -6.71
C HIS A 21 1.82 -24.97 -7.44
N LYS A 22 1.47 -26.26 -7.44
CA LYS A 22 2.35 -27.31 -7.94
C LYS A 22 2.56 -27.29 -9.45
N ILE A 23 1.57 -26.80 -10.18
CA ILE A 23 1.61 -26.73 -11.65
C ILE A 23 2.33 -25.45 -12.07
N VAL A 24 3.16 -25.57 -13.10
CA VAL A 24 3.77 -24.41 -13.78
C VAL A 24 2.86 -24.05 -14.95
N PHE A 25 2.31 -22.87 -14.96
CA PHE A 25 1.46 -22.39 -16.05
C PHE A 25 2.30 -22.00 -17.26
N SER A 26 1.85 -22.41 -18.44
CA SER A 26 2.54 -22.14 -19.71
C SER A 26 2.38 -20.68 -20.17
N SER A 27 1.41 -19.96 -19.60
CA SER A 27 1.16 -18.56 -19.94
C SER A 27 0.42 -17.84 -18.80
N PRO A 28 0.47 -16.47 -18.77
CA PRO A 28 -0.35 -15.65 -17.88
C PRO A 28 -1.86 -15.95 -18.01
N GLN A 29 -2.32 -16.21 -19.23
CA GLN A 29 -3.73 -16.47 -19.52
C GLN A 29 -4.19 -17.79 -18.88
N GLU A 30 -3.37 -18.84 -18.92
CA GLU A 30 -3.66 -20.12 -18.27
C GLU A 30 -3.78 -19.95 -16.74
N ALA A 31 -2.89 -19.18 -16.13
CA ALA A 31 -2.97 -18.90 -14.70
C ALA A 31 -4.24 -18.11 -14.31
N LYS A 32 -4.66 -17.16 -15.14
CA LYS A 32 -5.91 -16.41 -14.95
C LYS A 32 -7.13 -17.32 -15.08
N LEU A 33 -7.15 -18.19 -16.07
CA LEU A 33 -8.24 -19.14 -16.27
C LEU A 33 -8.36 -20.09 -15.06
N SER A 34 -7.25 -20.58 -14.54
CA SER A 34 -7.24 -21.43 -13.34
C SER A 34 -7.79 -20.69 -12.10
N TYR A 35 -7.54 -19.38 -11.99
CA TYR A 35 -8.16 -18.54 -10.98
C TYR A 35 -9.67 -18.41 -11.17
N GLU A 36 -10.14 -18.21 -12.40
CA GLU A 36 -11.58 -18.10 -12.72
C GLU A 36 -12.33 -19.39 -12.38
N TYR A 37 -11.69 -20.56 -12.55
CA TYR A 37 -12.23 -21.86 -12.12
C TYR A 37 -12.08 -22.15 -10.63
N GLY A 38 -11.46 -21.24 -9.86
CA GLY A 38 -11.29 -21.39 -8.42
C GLY A 38 -10.22 -22.38 -7.98
N GLU A 39 -9.35 -22.83 -8.91
CA GLU A 39 -8.26 -23.74 -8.61
C GLU A 39 -7.06 -23.04 -7.94
N VAL A 40 -6.91 -21.76 -8.20
CA VAL A 40 -5.83 -20.91 -7.67
C VAL A 40 -6.40 -19.65 -7.06
N GLY A 41 -5.87 -19.23 -5.90
CA GLY A 41 -6.23 -17.97 -5.26
C GLY A 41 -5.55 -16.76 -5.91
N LEU A 42 -6.20 -15.58 -5.83
CA LEU A 42 -5.68 -14.33 -6.38
C LEU A 42 -4.25 -14.00 -5.89
N HIS A 43 -4.01 -14.22 -4.61
CA HIS A 43 -2.75 -13.92 -3.92
C HIS A 43 -1.83 -15.14 -3.75
N GLN A 44 -2.27 -16.31 -4.22
CA GLN A 44 -1.49 -17.53 -4.11
C GLN A 44 -0.27 -17.48 -5.04
N LYS A 45 0.88 -17.97 -4.54
CA LYS A 45 2.10 -18.10 -5.34
C LYS A 45 1.91 -19.13 -6.45
N VAL A 46 2.21 -18.72 -7.66
CA VAL A 46 2.19 -19.55 -8.88
C VAL A 46 3.50 -19.40 -9.64
N ASN A 47 3.88 -20.44 -10.38
CA ASN A 47 4.96 -20.36 -11.35
C ASN A 47 4.35 -20.22 -12.75
N VAL A 48 4.76 -19.22 -13.50
CA VAL A 48 4.27 -18.94 -14.85
C VAL A 48 5.41 -18.66 -15.81
N LEU A 49 5.28 -19.06 -17.06
CA LEU A 49 6.18 -18.66 -18.13
C LEU A 49 5.74 -17.30 -18.68
N ILE A 50 6.63 -16.31 -18.60
CA ILE A 50 6.45 -14.99 -19.20
C ILE A 50 7.58 -14.78 -20.21
N GLY A 51 7.23 -14.88 -21.49
CA GLY A 51 8.24 -14.99 -22.55
C GLY A 51 9.02 -16.31 -22.43
N ALA A 52 10.34 -16.22 -22.26
CA ALA A 52 11.22 -17.38 -22.08
C ALA A 52 11.51 -17.68 -20.59
N ASP A 53 11.13 -16.80 -19.68
CA ASP A 53 11.50 -16.87 -18.27
C ASP A 53 10.38 -17.50 -17.43
N ARG A 54 10.78 -18.37 -16.50
CA ARG A 54 9.89 -18.88 -15.46
C ARG A 54 9.94 -17.94 -14.26
N ILE A 55 8.80 -17.35 -13.91
CA ILE A 55 8.69 -16.38 -12.84
C ILE A 55 7.74 -16.93 -11.77
N GLU A 56 8.15 -16.86 -10.50
CA GLU A 56 7.26 -17.04 -9.36
C GLU A 56 6.54 -15.71 -9.10
N THR A 57 5.21 -15.73 -9.13
CA THR A 57 4.36 -14.55 -9.01
C THR A 57 3.00 -14.92 -8.42
N SER A 58 1.99 -14.06 -8.57
CA SER A 58 0.59 -14.36 -8.26
C SER A 58 -0.33 -13.96 -9.41
N VAL A 59 -1.54 -14.51 -9.44
CA VAL A 59 -2.54 -14.11 -10.45
C VAL A 59 -2.86 -12.64 -10.37
N GLY A 60 -2.93 -12.08 -9.16
CA GLY A 60 -3.14 -10.64 -8.98
C GLY A 60 -2.04 -9.79 -9.62
N ARG A 61 -0.76 -10.19 -9.51
CA ARG A 61 0.34 -9.49 -10.19
C ARG A 61 0.29 -9.65 -11.70
N ILE A 62 -0.14 -10.79 -12.20
CA ILE A 62 -0.36 -11.01 -13.63
C ILE A 62 -1.39 -10.00 -14.14
N VAL A 63 -2.54 -9.90 -13.50
CA VAL A 63 -3.60 -8.95 -13.87
C VAL A 63 -3.13 -7.50 -13.76
N PHE A 64 -2.37 -7.16 -12.71
CA PHE A 64 -1.80 -5.82 -12.58
C PHE A 64 -0.87 -5.46 -13.74
N ASN A 65 -0.05 -6.40 -14.21
CA ASN A 65 0.87 -6.15 -15.32
C ASN A 65 0.18 -6.02 -16.68
N GLU A 66 -1.10 -6.38 -16.82
CA GLU A 66 -1.86 -6.14 -18.06
C GLU A 66 -2.10 -4.65 -18.34
N VAL A 67 -2.15 -3.82 -17.28
CA VAL A 67 -2.28 -2.36 -17.40
C VAL A 67 -0.93 -1.64 -17.49
N VAL A 68 0.17 -2.35 -17.27
CA VAL A 68 1.53 -1.79 -17.36
C VAL A 68 2.07 -1.96 -18.78
N PRO A 69 2.51 -0.88 -19.46
CA PRO A 69 3.04 -0.97 -20.82
C PRO A 69 4.31 -1.83 -20.93
N GLU A 70 4.45 -2.54 -22.06
CA GLU A 70 5.45 -3.60 -22.31
C GLU A 70 6.93 -3.21 -22.06
N LYS A 71 7.32 -1.93 -22.32
CA LYS A 71 8.71 -1.49 -22.08
C LYS A 71 9.05 -1.29 -20.61
N ILE A 72 8.04 -1.30 -19.74
CA ILE A 72 8.26 -1.27 -18.30
C ILE A 72 8.50 -2.72 -17.83
N PRO A 73 9.53 -2.98 -17.03
CA PRO A 73 9.80 -4.32 -16.52
C PRO A 73 8.60 -4.89 -15.76
N TYR A 74 8.42 -6.21 -15.85
CA TYR A 74 7.37 -6.92 -15.12
C TYR A 74 7.40 -6.58 -13.63
N VAL A 75 6.30 -6.07 -13.10
CA VAL A 75 6.17 -5.65 -11.70
C VAL A 75 5.83 -6.88 -10.85
N ASN A 76 6.81 -7.39 -10.11
CA ASN A 76 6.64 -8.58 -9.27
C ASN A 76 6.75 -8.28 -7.76
N ASN A 77 6.46 -7.05 -7.38
CA ASN A 77 6.47 -6.60 -5.99
C ASN A 77 5.12 -6.05 -5.58
N VAL A 78 4.89 -5.94 -4.27
CA VAL A 78 3.72 -5.24 -3.74
C VAL A 78 3.78 -3.76 -4.14
N THR A 79 2.70 -3.28 -4.77
CA THR A 79 2.67 -1.96 -5.40
C THR A 79 1.90 -0.96 -4.54
N GLY A 80 2.61 -0.26 -3.67
CA GLY A 80 2.08 0.87 -2.89
C GLY A 80 2.27 2.22 -3.60
N LYS A 81 1.93 3.32 -2.92
CA LYS A 81 1.94 4.68 -3.47
C LYS A 81 3.27 5.08 -4.15
N LYS A 82 4.42 4.71 -3.53
CA LYS A 82 5.74 5.03 -4.08
C LYS A 82 6.00 4.27 -5.38
N ALA A 83 5.75 2.95 -5.38
CA ALA A 83 5.94 2.11 -6.56
C ALA A 83 5.05 2.56 -7.73
N LEU A 84 3.78 2.91 -7.47
CA LEU A 84 2.89 3.46 -8.49
C LEU A 84 3.43 4.75 -9.09
N LYS A 85 3.95 5.67 -8.25
CA LYS A 85 4.56 6.91 -8.74
C LYS A 85 5.76 6.63 -9.63
N ASP A 86 6.59 5.66 -9.27
CA ASP A 86 7.77 5.28 -10.05
C ASP A 86 7.37 4.67 -11.41
N ILE A 87 6.34 3.81 -11.45
CA ILE A 87 5.78 3.24 -12.69
C ILE A 87 5.24 4.35 -13.61
N VAL A 88 4.47 5.29 -13.06
CA VAL A 88 3.94 6.43 -13.82
C VAL A 88 5.07 7.29 -14.39
N SER A 89 6.10 7.58 -13.61
CA SER A 89 7.25 8.34 -14.05
C SER A 89 8.02 7.63 -15.18
N GLN A 90 8.20 6.31 -15.07
CA GLN A 90 8.83 5.51 -16.13
C GLN A 90 7.98 5.49 -17.40
N CYS A 91 6.65 5.34 -17.26
CA CYS A 91 5.75 5.37 -18.41
C CYS A 91 5.82 6.70 -19.13
N PHE A 92 5.78 7.81 -18.40
CA PHE A 92 5.89 9.14 -18.99
C PHE A 92 7.21 9.35 -19.74
N TYR A 93 8.30 8.87 -19.17
CA TYR A 93 9.61 8.98 -19.81
C TYR A 93 9.73 8.14 -21.09
N LEU A 94 9.16 6.92 -21.09
CA LEU A 94 9.30 5.96 -22.20
C LEU A 94 8.29 6.16 -23.34
N TYR A 95 7.08 6.65 -23.00
CA TYR A 95 5.95 6.67 -23.93
C TYR A 95 5.30 8.06 -24.09
N GLY A 96 5.62 9.03 -23.21
CA GLY A 96 5.02 10.37 -23.23
C GLY A 96 3.65 10.44 -22.54
N SER A 97 3.01 11.60 -22.64
CA SER A 97 1.79 11.93 -21.86
C SER A 97 0.56 11.11 -22.25
N GLU A 98 0.34 10.88 -23.55
CA GLU A 98 -0.85 10.20 -24.06
C GLU A 98 -0.95 8.77 -23.52
N LYS A 99 0.10 7.96 -23.70
CA LYS A 99 0.13 6.58 -23.20
C LYS A 99 0.11 6.50 -21.68
N THR A 100 0.70 7.51 -21.02
CA THR A 100 0.63 7.59 -19.56
C THR A 100 -0.79 7.87 -19.07
N SER A 101 -1.56 8.69 -19.77
CA SER A 101 -2.97 8.95 -19.45
C SER A 101 -3.81 7.68 -19.59
N GLU A 102 -3.65 6.93 -20.70
CA GLU A 102 -4.33 5.65 -20.89
C GLU A 102 -4.02 4.66 -19.75
N MET A 103 -2.72 4.48 -19.44
CA MET A 103 -2.29 3.62 -18.34
C MET A 103 -2.89 4.05 -17.00
N LEU A 104 -2.97 5.35 -16.73
CA LEU A 104 -3.56 5.88 -15.48
C LEU A 104 -5.06 5.59 -15.40
N ASP A 105 -5.79 5.69 -16.51
CA ASP A 105 -7.21 5.37 -16.58
C ASP A 105 -7.45 3.86 -16.34
N ASP A 106 -6.64 3.00 -16.96
CA ASP A 106 -6.69 1.55 -16.75
C ASP A 106 -6.34 1.18 -15.31
N MET A 107 -5.29 1.78 -14.74
CA MET A 107 -4.93 1.61 -13.32
C MET A 107 -6.04 2.10 -12.36
N MET A 108 -6.73 3.17 -12.71
CA MET A 108 -7.84 3.70 -11.92
C MET A 108 -8.99 2.70 -11.88
N GLN A 109 -9.38 2.16 -13.03
CA GLN A 109 -10.44 1.16 -13.13
C GLN A 109 -10.07 -0.11 -12.36
N LEU A 110 -8.87 -0.63 -12.58
CA LEU A 110 -8.34 -1.80 -11.87
C LEU A 110 -8.32 -1.57 -10.35
N GLY A 111 -7.83 -0.41 -9.92
CA GLY A 111 -7.75 -0.06 -8.50
C GLY A 111 -9.12 -0.03 -7.83
N PHE A 112 -10.12 0.58 -8.45
CA PHE A 112 -11.49 0.60 -7.91
C PHE A 112 -12.14 -0.79 -7.90
N GLU A 113 -11.95 -1.57 -8.97
CA GLU A 113 -12.46 -2.93 -9.04
C GLU A 113 -11.93 -3.80 -7.90
N TYR A 114 -10.61 -3.79 -7.68
CA TYR A 114 -10.01 -4.64 -6.66
C TYR A 114 -10.13 -4.08 -5.25
N ALA A 115 -10.26 -2.77 -5.07
CA ALA A 115 -10.68 -2.19 -3.79
C ALA A 115 -12.07 -2.69 -3.40
N THR A 116 -13.01 -2.74 -4.34
CA THR A 116 -14.36 -3.27 -4.12
C THR A 116 -14.34 -4.78 -3.87
N LYS A 117 -13.63 -5.55 -4.70
CA LYS A 117 -13.51 -7.01 -4.56
C LYS A 117 -12.82 -7.44 -3.26
N SER A 118 -11.96 -6.60 -2.69
CA SER A 118 -11.31 -6.89 -1.42
C SER A 118 -12.30 -7.05 -0.27
N GLY A 119 -13.48 -6.41 -0.35
CA GLY A 119 -14.48 -6.39 0.70
C GLY A 119 -13.98 -5.75 2.00
N MET A 120 -12.81 -5.12 1.99
CA MET A 120 -12.21 -4.53 3.19
C MET A 120 -12.97 -3.26 3.56
N SER A 121 -13.48 -3.24 4.77
CA SER A 121 -14.03 -2.07 5.42
C SER A 121 -13.35 -1.90 6.77
N TRP A 122 -13.35 -0.71 7.29
CA TRP A 122 -12.87 -0.44 8.64
C TRP A 122 -13.79 0.56 9.33
N ALA A 123 -13.96 0.37 10.63
CA ALA A 123 -14.75 1.23 11.49
C ALA A 123 -13.88 1.81 12.59
N LEU A 124 -14.42 2.72 13.37
CA LEU A 124 -13.71 3.34 14.48
C LEU A 124 -13.28 2.29 15.53
N ASP A 125 -14.08 1.25 15.69
CA ASP A 125 -13.83 0.15 16.64
C ASP A 125 -12.65 -0.76 16.23
N ASP A 126 -12.23 -0.70 14.96
CA ASP A 126 -11.05 -1.43 14.46
C ASP A 126 -9.71 -0.75 14.83
N LEU A 127 -9.78 0.49 15.34
CA LEU A 127 -8.59 1.17 15.86
C LEU A 127 -8.19 0.57 17.21
N PRO A 128 -6.99 -0.04 17.30
CA PRO A 128 -6.57 -0.64 18.56
C PRO A 128 -6.35 0.43 19.63
N ASP A 129 -6.94 0.22 20.80
CA ASP A 129 -6.58 0.99 21.98
C ASP A 129 -5.13 0.66 22.39
N LEU A 130 -4.30 1.68 22.44
CA LEU A 130 -2.91 1.54 22.88
C LEU A 130 -2.86 1.59 24.42
N PRO A 131 -2.51 0.48 25.09
CA PRO A 131 -2.46 0.44 26.57
C PRO A 131 -1.56 1.51 27.18
N VAL A 132 -0.45 1.83 26.51
CA VAL A 132 0.52 2.85 26.91
C VAL A 132 0.06 4.30 26.69
N LYS A 133 -1.06 4.54 25.99
CA LYS A 133 -1.56 5.89 25.71
C LYS A 133 -1.80 6.69 26.97
N LYS A 134 -2.42 6.07 27.99
CA LYS A 134 -2.72 6.74 29.27
C LYS A 134 -1.43 7.17 29.98
N ASP A 135 -0.47 6.26 30.07
CA ASP A 135 0.81 6.53 30.75
C ASP A 135 1.61 7.65 30.05
N ILE A 136 1.58 7.68 28.72
CA ILE A 136 2.24 8.74 27.94
C ILE A 136 1.56 10.08 28.18
N LEU A 137 0.22 10.13 28.12
CA LEU A 137 -0.53 11.35 28.33
C LEU A 137 -0.38 11.88 29.76
N GLU A 138 -0.40 11.00 30.78
CA GLU A 138 -0.21 11.39 32.17
C GLU A 138 1.19 11.96 32.41
N LYS A 139 2.23 11.36 31.87
CA LYS A 139 3.61 11.89 31.95
C LYS A 139 3.74 13.25 31.26
N ALA A 140 3.25 13.36 30.03
CA ALA A 140 3.28 14.61 29.29
C ALA A 140 2.51 15.73 30.02
N GLN A 141 1.36 15.40 30.62
CA GLN A 141 0.58 16.38 31.39
C GLN A 141 1.35 16.85 32.63
N LEU A 142 2.00 15.95 33.37
CA LEU A 142 2.82 16.31 34.52
C LEU A 142 3.96 17.27 34.12
N GLU A 143 4.62 17.04 32.99
CA GLU A 143 5.67 17.94 32.50
C GLU A 143 5.12 19.32 32.11
N VAL A 144 3.95 19.34 31.45
CA VAL A 144 3.25 20.58 31.12
C VAL A 144 2.87 21.39 32.38
N ASP A 145 2.35 20.70 33.40
CA ASP A 145 1.96 21.33 34.67
C ASP A 145 3.18 21.96 35.36
N GLN A 146 4.34 21.31 35.37
CA GLN A 146 5.61 21.87 35.88
C GLN A 146 6.05 23.12 35.11
N ILE A 147 5.89 23.16 33.81
CA ILE A 147 6.19 24.33 32.99
C ILE A 147 5.25 25.49 33.33
N HIS A 148 3.97 25.21 33.55
CA HIS A 148 3.01 26.21 34.00
C HIS A 148 3.35 26.78 35.37
N GLU A 149 3.73 25.95 36.35
CA GLU A 149 4.20 26.40 37.67
C GLU A 149 5.41 27.33 37.55
N GLN A 150 6.41 26.94 36.73
CA GLN A 150 7.59 27.80 36.49
C GLN A 150 7.23 29.16 35.88
N TYR A 151 6.22 29.19 35.01
CA TYR A 151 5.72 30.42 34.42
C TYR A 151 5.00 31.28 35.48
N GLU A 152 4.15 30.72 36.34
CA GLU A 152 3.45 31.44 37.40
C GLU A 152 4.43 31.99 38.46
N GLU A 153 5.54 31.30 38.70
CA GLU A 153 6.63 31.75 39.55
C GLU A 153 7.48 32.84 38.89
N GLY A 154 7.24 33.19 37.64
CA GLY A 154 7.97 34.22 36.90
C GLY A 154 9.35 33.76 36.40
N LEU A 155 9.65 32.49 36.41
CA LEU A 155 10.90 31.91 35.94
C LEU A 155 10.97 31.74 34.41
N LEU A 156 9.83 31.78 33.72
CA LEU A 156 9.71 31.67 32.28
C LEU A 156 8.90 32.83 31.71
N THR A 157 9.26 33.24 30.51
CA THR A 157 8.42 34.13 29.70
C THR A 157 7.29 33.33 29.03
N ASP A 158 6.25 34.02 28.53
CA ASP A 158 5.15 33.36 27.85
C ASP A 158 5.61 32.63 26.58
N ASP A 159 6.53 33.20 25.81
CA ASP A 159 7.11 32.59 24.62
C ASP A 159 7.90 31.32 24.95
N GLU A 160 8.68 31.33 26.05
CA GLU A 160 9.42 30.15 26.49
C GLU A 160 8.49 29.03 26.99
N ARG A 161 7.45 29.39 27.75
CA ARG A 161 6.42 28.46 28.18
C ARG A 161 5.77 27.79 26.98
N HIS A 162 5.35 28.60 25.99
CA HIS A 162 4.69 28.08 24.78
C HIS A 162 5.60 27.12 23.97
N ALA A 163 6.86 27.52 23.78
CA ALA A 163 7.83 26.69 23.07
C ALA A 163 8.05 25.32 23.75
N ARG A 164 8.23 25.33 25.10
CA ARG A 164 8.44 24.08 25.85
C ARG A 164 7.21 23.16 25.87
N VAL A 165 6.00 23.72 25.93
CA VAL A 165 4.76 22.93 25.85
C VAL A 165 4.60 22.28 24.48
N ILE A 166 4.98 22.98 23.40
CA ILE A 166 4.98 22.38 22.06
C ILE A 166 5.98 21.22 21.96
N GLU A 167 7.19 21.36 22.53
CA GLU A 167 8.21 20.29 22.52
C GLU A 167 7.72 19.00 23.19
N ILE A 168 6.86 19.10 24.21
CA ILE A 168 6.29 17.92 24.89
C ILE A 168 5.24 17.22 24.02
N TRP A 169 4.48 17.98 23.22
CA TRP A 169 3.37 17.44 22.43
C TRP A 169 3.75 17.05 21.00
N VAL A 170 4.98 17.27 20.55
CA VAL A 170 5.50 16.94 19.22
C VAL A 170 6.49 15.77 19.29
#